data_c84838a63bddffc240f896626ccbcfd5
#
_entry.id   c84838a63bddffc240f896626ccbcfd5
#
_cell.length_a   1.000
_cell.length_b   1.000
_cell.length_c   1.000
_cell.angle_alpha   90.00
_cell.angle_beta   90.00
_cell.angle_gamma   90.00
#
_symmetry.space_group_name_H-M   'P 1'
#
loop_
_entity.id
_entity.type
_entity.pdbx_description
1 polymer ?
#
loop_
_entity_poly.entity_id
_entity_poly.type
_entity_poly.pdbx_seq_one_letter_code
_entity_poly.pdbx_strand_id
1 'polypeptide(L)'
;MTRKGVHMWAVRSIALAVVVYVPSPTKTQVATTSYPNMAPIEQYLMDRTAEIALARSAAPESISRDAEVLVLGRHGYETAVKGTNGFVCIVERSWTAPIDDPGFWNPKGRAPLCLNAAAARTYLPRTIKTTDLILAGRTKAQMVEADLRGCHSHQV
;
A
#
# COMPACT_ATOMS: atom_id res chain seq x y z
N MET A 1 80.43 57.64 -19.66
CA MET A 1 78.99 57.90 -19.36
C MET A 1 78.24 56.60 -19.47
N THR A 2 77.94 55.95 -18.34
CA THR A 2 77.42 54.60 -18.24
C THR A 2 75.94 54.65 -17.84
N ARG A 3 75.06 54.25 -18.71
CA ARG A 3 73.60 54.13 -18.40
C ARG A 3 73.35 52.70 -17.82
N LYS A 4 72.94 52.65 -16.57
CA LYS A 4 72.47 51.48 -15.90
C LYS A 4 71.05 51.10 -16.36
N GLY A 5 70.85 49.89 -16.91
CA GLY A 5 69.56 49.33 -17.22
C GLY A 5 68.89 48.79 -15.97
N VAL A 6 67.64 49.21 -15.75
CA VAL A 6 66.79 48.71 -14.66
C VAL A 6 66.02 47.51 -15.17
N HIS A 7 66.28 46.31 -14.62
CA HIS A 7 65.49 45.12 -14.90
C HIS A 7 64.27 45.11 -14.03
N MET A 8 63.10 45.29 -14.69
CA MET A 8 61.78 45.19 -14.06
C MET A 8 61.37 43.72 -13.98
N TRP A 9 61.33 43.18 -12.81
CA TRP A 9 60.87 41.81 -12.55
C TRP A 9 59.35 41.83 -12.56
N ALA A 10 58.72 41.17 -13.56
CA ALA A 10 57.27 40.96 -13.62
C ALA A 10 56.91 39.80 -12.69
N VAL A 11 56.24 40.10 -11.59
CA VAL A 11 55.68 39.10 -10.67
C VAL A 11 54.36 38.61 -11.31
N ARG A 12 54.41 37.37 -11.81
CA ARG A 12 53.20 36.69 -12.28
C ARG A 12 52.46 36.11 -11.06
N SER A 13 51.32 36.76 -10.70
CA SER A 13 50.42 36.22 -9.69
C SER A 13 49.65 35.02 -10.28
N ILE A 14 49.92 33.81 -9.76
CA ILE A 14 49.13 32.61 -10.07
C ILE A 14 47.93 32.61 -9.15
N ALA A 15 46.74 32.90 -9.68
CA ALA A 15 45.49 32.72 -8.95
C ALA A 15 45.14 31.23 -8.91
N LEU A 16 45.23 30.60 -7.74
CA LEU A 16 44.69 29.23 -7.50
C LEU A 16 43.18 29.36 -7.39
N ALA A 17 42.45 28.88 -8.41
CA ALA A 17 41.00 28.69 -8.32
C ALA A 17 40.73 27.41 -7.49
N VAL A 18 40.22 27.56 -6.27
CA VAL A 18 39.72 26.45 -5.44
C VAL A 18 38.34 26.12 -5.97
N VAL A 19 38.22 24.97 -6.67
CA VAL A 19 36.93 24.39 -7.06
C VAL A 19 36.34 23.71 -5.84
N VAL A 20 35.34 24.35 -5.23
CA VAL A 20 34.54 23.74 -4.15
C VAL A 20 33.57 22.75 -4.78
N TYR A 21 33.87 21.45 -4.65
CA TYR A 21 32.96 20.39 -5.06
C TYR A 21 31.85 20.25 -4.01
N VAL A 22 30.64 20.76 -4.34
CA VAL A 22 29.44 20.57 -3.53
C VAL A 22 28.81 19.25 -3.95
N PRO A 23 28.79 18.19 -3.11
CA PRO A 23 28.11 16.95 -3.45
C PRO A 23 26.61 17.22 -3.55
N SER A 24 26.02 16.98 -4.73
CA SER A 24 24.56 17.03 -4.92
C SER A 24 23.91 15.94 -4.07
N PRO A 25 22.79 16.23 -3.36
CA PRO A 25 22.08 15.21 -2.62
C PRO A 25 21.54 14.16 -3.59
N THR A 26 22.10 12.97 -3.55
CA THR A 26 21.58 11.80 -4.26
C THR A 26 20.21 11.49 -3.64
N LYS A 27 19.12 11.71 -4.38
CA LYS A 27 17.79 11.22 -3.99
C LYS A 27 17.88 9.70 -3.96
N THR A 28 17.91 9.12 -2.78
CA THR A 28 17.78 7.68 -2.59
C THR A 28 16.37 7.31 -3.08
N GLN A 29 16.27 6.75 -4.29
CA GLN A 29 15.04 6.17 -4.78
C GLN A 29 14.79 4.92 -3.94
N VAL A 30 13.79 4.97 -3.07
CA VAL A 30 13.29 3.79 -2.38
C VAL A 30 12.76 2.87 -3.47
N ALA A 31 13.47 1.76 -3.70
CA ALA A 31 13.02 0.75 -4.65
C ALA A 31 11.68 0.20 -4.17
N THR A 32 10.61 0.48 -4.88
CA THR A 32 9.29 -0.09 -4.60
C THR A 32 9.37 -1.59 -4.93
N THR A 33 9.26 -2.42 -3.90
CA THR A 33 9.24 -3.87 -4.08
C THR A 33 8.02 -4.23 -4.91
N SER A 34 8.22 -4.83 -6.08
CA SER A 34 7.15 -5.27 -6.97
C SER A 34 6.77 -6.72 -6.65
N TYR A 35 5.47 -7.00 -6.62
CA TYR A 35 4.89 -8.32 -6.43
C TYR A 35 4.12 -8.72 -7.69
N PRO A 36 4.77 -9.35 -8.69
CA PRO A 36 4.14 -9.59 -10.01
C PRO A 36 3.05 -10.65 -9.97
N ASN A 37 3.11 -11.58 -8.99
CA ASN A 37 2.18 -12.71 -8.87
C ASN A 37 1.71 -12.89 -7.43
N MET A 38 0.57 -13.54 -7.27
CA MET A 38 0.04 -13.94 -5.97
C MET A 38 0.96 -14.99 -5.33
N ALA A 39 1.32 -14.78 -4.07
CA ALA A 39 1.98 -15.79 -3.24
C ALA A 39 0.96 -16.90 -2.81
N PRO A 40 1.43 -18.04 -2.29
CA PRO A 40 0.53 -19.02 -1.64
C PRO A 40 -0.37 -18.36 -0.61
N ILE A 41 -1.65 -18.79 -0.55
CA ILE A 41 -2.68 -18.14 0.29
C ILE A 41 -2.28 -18.08 1.76
N GLU A 42 -1.51 -19.04 2.24
CA GLU A 42 -1.03 -19.12 3.61
C GLU A 42 -0.25 -17.88 4.05
N GLN A 43 0.40 -17.19 3.11
CA GLN A 43 1.15 -15.97 3.40
C GLN A 43 0.24 -14.74 3.63
N TYR A 44 -1.01 -14.81 3.19
CA TYR A 44 -2.02 -13.77 3.41
C TYR A 44 -2.87 -14.02 4.64
N LEU A 45 -2.93 -15.26 5.13
CA LEU A 45 -3.66 -15.59 6.35
C LEU A 45 -2.94 -15.04 7.58
N MET A 46 -3.70 -14.80 8.62
CA MET A 46 -3.23 -14.41 9.95
C MET A 46 -3.73 -15.43 10.99
N ASP A 47 -3.08 -15.44 12.15
CA ASP A 47 -3.71 -16.03 13.32
C ASP A 47 -5.05 -15.33 13.59
N ARG A 48 -6.10 -16.11 13.86
CA ARG A 48 -7.46 -15.60 14.02
C ARG A 48 -7.56 -14.54 15.11
N THR A 49 -6.92 -14.77 16.25
CA THR A 49 -6.95 -13.84 17.40
C THR A 49 -6.21 -12.55 17.06
N ALA A 50 -5.05 -12.67 16.39
CA ALA A 50 -4.27 -11.52 15.95
C ALA A 50 -5.03 -10.70 14.88
N GLU A 51 -5.75 -11.36 13.96
CA GLU A 51 -6.54 -10.66 12.95
C GLU A 51 -7.74 -9.92 13.56
N ILE A 52 -8.45 -10.54 14.53
CA ILE A 52 -9.53 -9.89 15.27
C ILE A 52 -9.01 -8.63 15.99
N ALA A 53 -7.87 -8.74 16.68
CA ALA A 53 -7.27 -7.62 17.39
C ALA A 53 -6.88 -6.49 16.42
N LEU A 54 -6.26 -6.83 15.30
CA LEU A 54 -5.88 -5.86 14.27
C LEU A 54 -7.11 -5.19 13.63
N ALA A 55 -8.16 -5.95 13.30
CA ALA A 55 -9.39 -5.40 12.75
C ALA A 55 -10.02 -4.37 13.71
N ARG A 56 -10.09 -4.70 14.99
CA ARG A 56 -10.63 -3.82 16.03
C ARG A 56 -9.81 -2.56 16.27
N SER A 57 -8.51 -2.59 16.00
CA SER A 57 -7.64 -1.42 16.15
C SER A 57 -7.98 -0.26 15.19
N ALA A 58 -8.82 -0.50 14.18
CA ALA A 58 -9.25 0.51 13.21
C ALA A 58 -10.27 1.51 13.77
N ALA A 59 -10.81 1.29 14.96
CA ALA A 59 -11.76 2.20 15.59
C ALA A 59 -11.55 2.26 17.12
N PRO A 60 -12.00 3.34 17.79
CA PRO A 60 -12.00 3.39 19.23
C PRO A 60 -12.75 2.20 19.87
N GLU A 61 -12.33 1.78 21.05
CA GLU A 61 -12.90 0.61 21.74
C GLU A 61 -14.43 0.72 21.94
N SER A 62 -14.95 1.93 22.18
CA SER A 62 -16.39 2.20 22.28
C SER A 62 -17.20 1.81 21.05
N ILE A 63 -16.53 1.67 19.89
CA ILE A 63 -17.13 1.21 18.62
C ILE A 63 -16.72 -0.24 18.36
N SER A 64 -15.41 -0.53 18.39
CA SER A 64 -14.86 -1.80 17.89
C SER A 64 -15.17 -2.99 18.81
N ARG A 65 -15.46 -2.76 20.10
CA ARG A 65 -15.81 -3.83 21.04
C ARG A 65 -17.08 -4.58 20.64
N ASP A 66 -18.11 -3.86 20.21
CA ASP A 66 -19.43 -4.41 19.86
C ASP A 66 -19.64 -4.53 18.33
N ALA A 67 -18.59 -4.29 17.55
CA ALA A 67 -18.60 -4.43 16.10
C ALA A 67 -18.52 -5.91 15.68
N GLU A 68 -19.17 -6.24 14.55
CA GLU A 68 -18.91 -7.48 13.84
C GLU A 68 -17.46 -7.51 13.35
N VAL A 69 -16.79 -8.66 13.44
CA VAL A 69 -15.44 -8.82 12.90
C VAL A 69 -15.42 -9.93 11.87
N LEU A 70 -15.00 -9.59 10.66
CA LEU A 70 -14.72 -10.54 9.60
C LEU A 70 -13.21 -10.83 9.55
N VAL A 71 -12.85 -12.09 9.39
CA VAL A 71 -11.46 -12.55 9.21
C VAL A 71 -11.32 -13.31 7.90
N LEU A 72 -10.14 -13.27 7.30
CA LEU A 72 -9.86 -14.00 6.07
C LEU A 72 -9.54 -15.48 6.38
N GLY A 73 -10.41 -16.35 5.90
CA GLY A 73 -10.18 -17.79 5.85
C GLY A 73 -9.65 -18.25 4.48
N ARG A 74 -9.44 -19.55 4.32
CA ARG A 74 -9.00 -20.17 3.05
C ARG A 74 -10.02 -20.01 1.92
N HIS A 75 -11.29 -19.83 2.25
CA HIS A 75 -12.40 -19.80 1.31
C HIS A 75 -13.08 -18.43 1.20
N GLY A 76 -12.49 -17.39 1.80
CA GLY A 76 -13.05 -16.04 1.82
C GLY A 76 -13.13 -15.46 3.23
N TYR A 77 -13.76 -14.29 3.33
CA TYR A 77 -14.02 -13.68 4.63
C TYR A 77 -15.16 -14.40 5.35
N GLU A 78 -14.98 -14.66 6.64
CA GLU A 78 -15.96 -15.28 7.51
C GLU A 78 -16.17 -14.48 8.79
N THR A 79 -17.37 -14.54 9.37
CA THR A 79 -17.65 -13.89 10.65
C THR A 79 -16.92 -14.58 11.79
N ALA A 80 -15.96 -13.87 12.37
CA ALA A 80 -15.22 -14.32 13.55
C ALA A 80 -15.91 -13.92 14.86
N VAL A 81 -16.52 -12.72 14.87
CA VAL A 81 -17.26 -12.17 16.00
C VAL A 81 -18.55 -11.53 15.48
N LYS A 82 -19.68 -11.91 16.04
CA LYS A 82 -20.96 -11.24 15.76
C LYS A 82 -21.01 -9.87 16.43
N GLY A 83 -21.45 -8.84 15.69
CA GLY A 83 -21.63 -7.50 16.20
C GLY A 83 -23.05 -7.19 16.62
N THR A 84 -23.23 -6.13 17.41
CA THR A 84 -24.54 -5.65 17.89
C THR A 84 -24.78 -4.18 17.60
N ASN A 85 -23.77 -3.42 17.17
CA ASN A 85 -23.84 -1.96 16.96
C ASN A 85 -23.90 -1.56 15.48
N GLY A 86 -23.98 -2.52 14.55
CA GLY A 86 -24.06 -2.28 13.12
C GLY A 86 -22.72 -1.88 12.45
N PHE A 87 -21.62 -1.83 13.20
CA PHE A 87 -20.28 -1.68 12.62
C PHE A 87 -19.70 -3.05 12.22
N VAL A 88 -18.90 -3.05 11.14
CA VAL A 88 -18.17 -4.23 10.69
C VAL A 88 -16.69 -3.87 10.56
N CYS A 89 -15.83 -4.59 11.27
CA CYS A 89 -14.37 -4.43 11.23
C CYS A 89 -13.74 -5.60 10.46
N ILE A 90 -12.75 -5.30 9.63
CA ILE A 90 -12.08 -6.24 8.73
C ILE A 90 -10.60 -5.86 8.60
N VAL A 91 -9.74 -6.80 8.29
CA VAL A 91 -8.38 -6.51 7.83
C VAL A 91 -8.30 -6.78 6.34
N GLU A 92 -8.25 -5.73 5.57
CA GLU A 92 -8.07 -5.83 4.12
C GLU A 92 -6.68 -6.36 3.76
N ARG A 93 -6.58 -6.95 2.59
CA ARG A 93 -5.33 -7.41 1.99
C ARG A 93 -4.90 -6.45 0.88
N SER A 94 -3.68 -6.59 0.42
CA SER A 94 -3.09 -5.75 -0.63
C SER A 94 -3.92 -5.67 -1.91
N TRP A 95 -4.71 -6.68 -2.22
CA TRP A 95 -5.56 -6.74 -3.41
C TRP A 95 -6.83 -5.85 -3.37
N THR A 96 -7.04 -5.09 -2.29
CA THR A 96 -8.01 -3.99 -2.30
C THR A 96 -7.46 -2.71 -2.91
N ALA A 97 -6.12 -2.64 -3.14
CA ALA A 97 -5.48 -1.59 -3.91
C ALA A 97 -5.89 -1.64 -5.41
N PRO A 98 -5.63 -0.58 -6.19
CA PRO A 98 -5.81 -0.61 -7.63
C PRO A 98 -5.09 -1.80 -8.27
N ILE A 99 -5.70 -2.38 -9.31
CA ILE A 99 -5.24 -3.65 -9.90
C ILE A 99 -3.85 -3.56 -10.56
N ASP A 100 -3.43 -2.36 -10.93
CA ASP A 100 -2.13 -2.02 -11.50
C ASP A 100 -1.08 -1.63 -10.44
N ASP A 101 -1.47 -1.56 -9.17
CA ASP A 101 -0.54 -1.27 -8.08
C ASP A 101 0.55 -2.36 -8.01
N PRO A 102 1.85 -1.98 -7.95
CA PRO A 102 2.96 -2.94 -7.84
C PRO A 102 2.90 -3.77 -6.54
N GLY A 103 2.23 -3.28 -5.51
CA GLY A 103 1.99 -3.98 -4.24
C GLY A 103 0.72 -4.82 -4.22
N PHE A 104 -0.05 -4.92 -5.31
CA PHE A 104 -1.32 -5.64 -5.37
C PHE A 104 -1.24 -7.08 -4.83
N TRP A 105 -0.14 -7.78 -5.09
CA TRP A 105 0.11 -9.13 -4.60
C TRP A 105 1.03 -9.20 -3.38
N ASN A 106 1.20 -8.08 -2.64
CA ASN A 106 2.04 -8.08 -1.43
C ASN A 106 1.40 -8.94 -0.31
N PRO A 107 1.97 -10.10 0.05
CA PRO A 107 1.37 -10.97 1.06
C PRO A 107 1.42 -10.39 2.48
N LYS A 108 2.17 -9.31 2.70
CA LYS A 108 2.27 -8.62 3.99
C LYS A 108 1.35 -7.40 4.12
N GLY A 109 0.69 -7.01 3.01
CA GLY A 109 -0.25 -5.88 3.03
C GLY A 109 -1.43 -6.14 3.97
N ARG A 110 -1.63 -5.27 4.95
CA ARG A 110 -2.69 -5.34 5.96
C ARG A 110 -3.21 -3.93 6.20
N ALA A 111 -4.50 -3.75 6.00
CA ALA A 111 -5.18 -2.47 6.27
C ALA A 111 -6.41 -2.73 7.14
N PRO A 112 -6.34 -2.47 8.46
CA PRO A 112 -7.49 -2.60 9.32
C PRO A 112 -8.49 -1.48 9.03
N LEU A 113 -9.77 -1.84 8.93
CA LEU A 113 -10.88 -0.95 8.58
C LEU A 113 -12.11 -1.32 9.39
N CYS A 114 -12.80 -0.31 9.98
CA CYS A 114 -14.11 -0.46 10.57
C CYS A 114 -15.11 0.42 9.83
N LEU A 115 -16.17 -0.18 9.33
CA LEU A 115 -17.22 0.43 8.53
C LEU A 115 -18.49 0.57 9.35
N ASN A 116 -19.16 1.72 9.28
CA ASN A 116 -20.51 1.84 9.78
C ASN A 116 -21.48 1.06 8.87
N ALA A 117 -22.73 0.87 9.32
CA ALA A 117 -23.73 0.07 8.61
C ALA A 117 -23.95 0.54 7.15
N ALA A 118 -23.89 1.84 6.87
CA ALA A 118 -24.07 2.37 5.52
C ALA A 118 -22.87 2.02 4.62
N ALA A 119 -21.67 2.28 5.11
CA ALA A 119 -20.43 1.96 4.40
C ALA A 119 -20.25 0.43 4.23
N ALA A 120 -20.60 -0.38 5.23
CA ALA A 120 -20.55 -1.83 5.13
C ALA A 120 -21.44 -2.36 3.99
N ARG A 121 -22.66 -1.84 3.84
CA ARG A 121 -23.57 -2.25 2.76
C ARG A 121 -23.06 -1.92 1.35
N THR A 122 -22.28 -0.86 1.20
CA THR A 122 -21.79 -0.42 -0.12
C THR A 122 -20.40 -0.94 -0.44
N TYR A 123 -19.53 -1.03 0.54
CA TYR A 123 -18.12 -1.35 0.36
C TYR A 123 -17.80 -2.85 0.46
N LEU A 124 -18.32 -3.53 1.50
CA LEU A 124 -17.98 -4.93 1.75
C LEU A 124 -18.33 -5.90 0.61
N PRO A 125 -19.49 -5.77 -0.08
CA PRO A 125 -19.82 -6.69 -1.16
C PRO A 125 -18.75 -6.72 -2.26
N ARG A 126 -18.16 -5.56 -2.59
CA ARG A 126 -17.07 -5.48 -3.55
C ARG A 126 -15.80 -6.13 -3.03
N THR A 127 -15.39 -5.82 -1.80
CA THR A 127 -14.19 -6.38 -1.16
C THR A 127 -14.27 -7.91 -1.07
N ILE A 128 -15.42 -8.43 -0.64
CA ILE A 128 -15.67 -9.88 -0.55
C ILE A 128 -15.62 -10.51 -1.94
N LYS A 129 -16.36 -9.97 -2.91
CA LYS A 129 -16.37 -10.47 -4.30
C LYS A 129 -14.97 -10.50 -4.93
N THR A 130 -14.20 -9.43 -4.75
CA THR A 130 -12.81 -9.38 -5.24
C THR A 130 -11.97 -10.47 -4.61
N THR A 131 -12.07 -10.65 -3.30
CA THR A 131 -11.37 -11.71 -2.57
C THR A 131 -11.77 -13.10 -3.07
N ASP A 132 -13.07 -13.37 -3.25
CA ASP A 132 -13.56 -14.65 -3.76
C ASP A 132 -13.04 -14.97 -5.17
N LEU A 133 -12.99 -13.97 -6.06
CA LEU A 133 -12.42 -14.12 -7.40
C LEU A 133 -10.92 -14.48 -7.34
N ILE A 134 -10.17 -13.83 -6.45
CA ILE A 134 -8.75 -14.10 -6.23
C ILE A 134 -8.54 -15.52 -5.71
N LEU A 135 -9.30 -15.93 -4.71
CA LEU A 135 -9.22 -17.27 -4.14
C LEU A 135 -9.64 -18.36 -5.14
N ALA A 136 -10.54 -18.02 -6.09
CA ALA A 136 -10.89 -18.86 -7.22
C ALA A 136 -9.83 -18.87 -8.34
N GLY A 137 -8.68 -18.22 -8.16
CA GLY A 137 -7.56 -18.19 -9.11
C GLY A 137 -7.84 -17.36 -10.37
N ARG A 138 -8.73 -16.36 -10.30
CA ARG A 138 -9.02 -15.48 -11.43
C ARG A 138 -7.84 -14.55 -11.73
N THR A 139 -7.56 -14.35 -13.01
CA THR A 139 -6.55 -13.40 -13.46
C THR A 139 -7.01 -11.95 -13.25
N LYS A 140 -6.07 -11.01 -13.21
CA LYS A 140 -6.37 -9.57 -13.15
C LYS A 140 -7.36 -9.14 -14.25
N ALA A 141 -7.19 -9.63 -15.48
CA ALA A 141 -8.09 -9.34 -16.59
C ALA A 141 -9.52 -9.83 -16.34
N GLN A 142 -9.68 -11.06 -15.80
CA GLN A 142 -11.00 -11.60 -15.43
C GLN A 142 -11.66 -10.85 -14.27
N MET A 143 -10.88 -10.33 -13.32
CA MET A 143 -11.40 -9.50 -12.23
C MET A 143 -11.93 -8.16 -12.74
N VAL A 144 -11.19 -7.48 -13.63
CA VAL A 144 -11.64 -6.24 -14.28
C VAL A 144 -12.95 -6.45 -15.05
N GLU A 145 -13.03 -7.54 -15.84
CA GLU A 145 -14.27 -7.87 -16.56
C GLU A 145 -15.45 -8.13 -15.63
N ALA A 146 -15.22 -8.80 -14.49
CA ALA A 146 -16.26 -9.07 -13.49
C ALA A 146 -16.75 -7.79 -12.79
N ASP A 147 -15.86 -6.81 -12.56
CA ASP A 147 -16.19 -5.51 -11.97
C ASP A 147 -17.04 -4.67 -12.94
N LEU A 148 -16.64 -4.61 -14.22
CA LEU A 148 -17.37 -3.91 -15.28
C LEU A 148 -18.79 -4.46 -15.45
N ARG A 149 -18.98 -5.78 -15.41
CA ARG A 149 -20.34 -6.39 -15.48
C ARG A 149 -21.20 -6.05 -14.26
N GLY A 150 -20.60 -5.93 -13.08
CA GLY A 150 -21.32 -5.51 -11.87
C GLY A 150 -21.81 -4.07 -11.92
N CYS A 151 -21.10 -3.16 -12.58
CA CYS A 151 -21.53 -1.77 -12.76
C CYS A 151 -22.74 -1.63 -13.69
N HIS A 152 -22.90 -2.52 -14.68
CA HIS A 152 -24.05 -2.47 -15.62
C HIS A 152 -25.35 -3.02 -15.03
N SER A 153 -25.28 -3.89 -14.03
CA SER A 153 -26.47 -4.51 -13.42
C SER A 153 -27.20 -3.62 -12.40
N HIS A 154 -26.64 -2.45 -12.05
CA HIS A 154 -27.24 -1.50 -11.11
C HIS A 154 -27.86 -0.27 -11.79
N GLN A 155 -27.96 -0.25 -13.13
CA GLN A 155 -28.55 0.86 -13.92
C GLN A 155 -29.92 0.51 -14.50
N VAL A 156 -30.66 -0.46 -13.93
CA VAL A 156 -32.04 -0.79 -14.33
C VAL A 156 -32.97 -0.56 -13.16
#